data_b0473d4312004a1919d170143c710630
#
_entry.id   b0473d4312004a1919d170143c710630
#
_cell.length_a   1.000
_cell.length_b   1.000
_cell.length_c   1.000
_cell.angle_alpha   90.00
_cell.angle_beta   90.00
_cell.angle_gamma   90.00
#
_symmetry.space_group_name_H-M   'P 1'
#
loop_
_entity.id
_entity.type
_entity.pdbx_description
1 polymer ?
#
loop_
_entity_poly.entity_id
_entity_poly.type
_entity_poly.pdbx_seq_one_letter_code
_entity_poly.pdbx_strand_id
1 'polypeptide(L)'
;YAWIEAQAKAFDVVTENQSDTYGQIALQGPESEKVMAECLGLACEDLAFYTFKTVDTEGETLIVSRTGYTGEDGFEVYGSHAYIQGAWDKLIAHGVKPCGLGCRDTLRFEVGLPLYGDELTDDITPLEAGLGMFVKLDKENFIGKEALAKQKAEGLTRKIVGIELA
;
A
#
# COMPACT_ATOMS: atom_id res chain seq x y z
N TYR A 1 0.45 -11.87 10.56
CA TYR A 1 -0.18 -11.50 11.84
C TYR A 1 0.54 -12.12 13.03
N ALA A 2 0.76 -13.46 13.06
CA ALA A 2 1.37 -14.18 14.18
C ALA A 2 2.72 -13.61 14.63
N TRP A 3 3.57 -13.16 13.69
CA TRP A 3 4.83 -12.51 14.00
C TRP A 3 4.62 -11.17 14.75
N ILE A 4 3.70 -10.32 14.26
CA ILE A 4 3.36 -9.05 14.93
C ILE A 4 2.83 -9.30 16.34
N GLU A 5 1.92 -10.25 16.48
CA GLU A 5 1.34 -10.64 17.77
C GLU A 5 2.42 -11.13 18.76
N ALA A 6 3.38 -11.92 18.28
CA ALA A 6 4.49 -12.38 19.11
C ALA A 6 5.40 -11.23 19.59
N GLN A 7 5.69 -10.26 18.72
CA GLN A 7 6.52 -9.09 19.07
C GLN A 7 5.76 -8.09 19.95
N ALA A 8 4.45 -7.94 19.75
CA ALA A 8 3.59 -7.02 20.50
C ALA A 8 3.57 -7.31 22.03
N LYS A 9 3.83 -8.56 22.44
CA LYS A 9 3.83 -8.96 23.87
C LYS A 9 4.79 -8.15 24.76
N ALA A 10 5.81 -7.54 24.17
CA ALA A 10 6.78 -6.70 24.91
C ALA A 10 6.33 -5.23 25.05
N PHE A 11 5.17 -4.86 24.50
CA PHE A 11 4.69 -3.49 24.44
C PHE A 11 3.28 -3.39 25.03
N ASP A 12 2.91 -2.21 25.52
CA ASP A 12 1.54 -1.90 25.92
C ASP A 12 0.70 -1.54 24.68
N VAL A 13 0.35 -2.55 23.91
CA VAL A 13 -0.43 -2.43 22.66
C VAL A 13 -1.43 -3.56 22.54
N VAL A 14 -2.54 -3.28 21.87
CA VAL A 14 -3.53 -4.28 21.46
C VAL A 14 -3.38 -4.52 19.96
N THR A 15 -3.36 -5.79 19.56
CA THR A 15 -3.38 -6.19 18.15
C THR A 15 -4.63 -7.01 17.87
N GLU A 16 -5.33 -6.66 16.80
CA GLU A 16 -6.55 -7.36 16.37
C GLU A 16 -6.46 -7.66 14.88
N ASN A 17 -6.79 -8.88 14.50
CA ASN A 17 -6.91 -9.25 13.09
C ASN A 17 -8.34 -9.00 12.61
N GLN A 18 -8.53 -7.96 11.84
CA GLN A 18 -9.82 -7.58 11.24
C GLN A 18 -9.91 -7.90 9.74
N SER A 19 -9.04 -8.77 9.22
CA SER A 19 -8.98 -9.10 7.79
C SER A 19 -10.30 -9.63 7.23
N ASP A 20 -11.05 -10.37 8.02
CA ASP A 20 -12.34 -10.92 7.61
C ASP A 20 -13.50 -9.90 7.73
N THR A 21 -13.23 -8.72 8.26
CA THR A 21 -14.24 -7.66 8.47
C THR A 21 -14.25 -6.64 7.34
N TYR A 22 -13.07 -6.36 6.79
CA TYR A 22 -12.87 -5.33 5.78
C TYR A 22 -12.63 -5.90 4.39
N GLY A 23 -13.32 -5.31 3.40
CA GLY A 23 -12.93 -5.35 1.99
C GLY A 23 -12.11 -4.11 1.63
N GLN A 24 -11.40 -4.17 0.52
CA GLN A 24 -10.63 -3.05 -0.04
C GLN A 24 -10.86 -2.97 -1.54
N ILE A 25 -10.96 -1.73 -2.04
CA ILE A 25 -10.91 -1.43 -3.48
C ILE A 25 -9.86 -0.35 -3.72
N ALA A 26 -9.08 -0.49 -4.79
CA ALA A 26 -8.11 0.51 -5.23
C ALA A 26 -8.57 1.12 -6.56
N LEU A 27 -8.98 2.39 -6.54
CA LEU A 27 -9.31 3.18 -7.71
C LEU A 27 -8.10 4.05 -8.09
N GLN A 28 -7.51 3.77 -9.24
CA GLN A 28 -6.21 4.33 -9.61
C GLN A 28 -6.28 5.01 -10.99
N GLY A 29 -5.47 6.05 -11.16
CA GLY A 29 -5.32 6.79 -12.41
C GLY A 29 -5.68 8.28 -12.26
N PRO A 30 -5.36 9.10 -13.28
CA PRO A 30 -5.50 10.57 -13.21
C PRO A 30 -6.94 11.05 -13.02
N GLU A 31 -7.94 10.25 -13.39
CA GLU A 31 -9.36 10.57 -13.19
C GLU A 31 -9.91 10.08 -11.84
N SER A 32 -9.09 9.44 -11.00
CA SER A 32 -9.56 8.77 -9.78
C SER A 32 -10.27 9.72 -8.81
N GLU A 33 -9.76 10.93 -8.58
CA GLU A 33 -10.37 11.91 -7.69
C GLU A 33 -11.78 12.31 -8.15
N LYS A 34 -11.93 12.57 -9.44
CA LYS A 34 -13.23 12.89 -10.05
C LYS A 34 -14.21 11.71 -9.92
N VAL A 35 -13.74 10.50 -10.22
CA VAL A 35 -14.58 9.29 -10.13
C VAL A 35 -14.96 8.97 -8.69
N MET A 36 -14.07 9.19 -7.70
CA MET A 36 -14.42 9.08 -6.28
C MET A 36 -15.63 9.95 -5.93
N ALA A 37 -15.60 11.23 -6.34
CA ALA A 37 -16.69 12.16 -6.06
C ALA A 37 -17.98 11.82 -6.84
N GLU A 38 -17.89 11.63 -8.15
CA GLU A 38 -19.06 11.42 -9.02
C GLU A 38 -19.75 10.09 -8.83
N CYS A 39 -18.97 9.03 -8.63
CA CYS A 39 -19.47 7.64 -8.60
C CYS A 39 -19.76 7.15 -7.18
N LEU A 40 -18.89 7.45 -6.23
CA LEU A 40 -19.01 6.98 -4.86
C LEU A 40 -19.50 8.04 -3.87
N GLY A 41 -19.60 9.32 -4.30
CA GLY A 41 -19.97 10.43 -3.43
C GLY A 41 -18.90 10.77 -2.39
N LEU A 42 -17.65 10.37 -2.62
CA LEU A 42 -16.54 10.57 -1.70
C LEU A 42 -15.66 11.73 -2.21
N ALA A 43 -15.87 12.93 -1.67
CA ALA A 43 -15.02 14.10 -1.93
C ALA A 43 -13.65 13.90 -1.29
N CYS A 44 -12.57 13.97 -2.07
CA CYS A 44 -11.21 13.66 -1.65
C CYS A 44 -10.18 14.73 -2.03
N GLU A 45 -10.61 15.88 -2.54
CA GLU A 45 -9.75 17.00 -2.95
C GLU A 45 -8.90 17.59 -1.81
N ASP A 46 -9.36 17.44 -0.57
CA ASP A 46 -8.66 17.85 0.66
C ASP A 46 -7.63 16.82 1.15
N LEU A 47 -7.62 15.62 0.57
CA LEU A 47 -6.77 14.52 1.01
C LEU A 47 -5.39 14.59 0.33
N ALA A 48 -4.35 14.88 1.10
CA ALA A 48 -3.00 14.91 0.58
C ALA A 48 -2.48 13.49 0.27
N PHE A 49 -1.53 13.40 -0.67
CA PHE A 49 -0.87 12.13 -0.99
C PHE A 49 -0.22 11.49 0.24
N TYR A 50 -0.35 10.20 0.40
CA TYR A 50 0.07 9.42 1.57
C TYR A 50 -0.63 9.79 2.88
N THR A 51 -1.83 10.33 2.81
CA THR A 51 -2.70 10.55 3.98
C THR A 51 -4.00 9.78 3.83
N PHE A 52 -4.74 9.68 4.91
CA PHE A 52 -6.07 9.06 4.93
C PHE A 52 -7.03 9.88 5.79
N LYS A 53 -8.31 9.66 5.58
CA LYS A 53 -9.39 10.13 6.45
C LYS A 53 -10.43 9.04 6.65
N THR A 54 -11.21 9.19 7.71
CA THR A 54 -12.44 8.40 7.89
C THR A 54 -13.61 9.18 7.32
N VAL A 55 -14.54 8.47 6.69
CA VAL A 55 -15.75 9.04 6.11
C VAL A 55 -16.95 8.26 6.61
N ASP A 56 -17.84 8.93 7.33
CA ASP A 56 -19.09 8.30 7.77
C ASP A 56 -20.09 8.28 6.60
N THR A 57 -20.65 7.11 6.36
CA THR A 57 -21.71 6.86 5.38
C THR A 57 -22.95 6.33 6.09
N GLU A 58 -24.05 6.16 5.34
CA GLU A 58 -25.23 5.49 5.90
C GLU A 58 -24.92 4.04 6.26
N GLY A 59 -24.63 3.80 7.53
CA GLY A 59 -24.48 2.48 8.13
C GLY A 59 -23.06 2.05 8.49
N GLU A 60 -22.02 2.75 8.03
CA GLU A 60 -20.63 2.42 8.38
C GLU A 60 -19.66 3.58 8.22
N THR A 61 -18.51 3.47 8.87
CA THR A 61 -17.36 4.37 8.69
C THR A 61 -16.35 3.74 7.75
N LEU A 62 -16.05 4.42 6.66
CA LEU A 62 -15.03 4.01 5.70
C LEU A 62 -13.67 4.61 6.07
N ILE A 63 -12.60 3.93 5.69
CA ILE A 63 -11.27 4.52 5.64
C ILE A 63 -10.96 4.80 4.16
N VAL A 64 -10.61 6.04 3.84
CA VAL A 64 -10.24 6.46 2.48
C VAL A 64 -8.83 7.02 2.53
N SER A 65 -7.90 6.42 1.79
CA SER A 65 -6.52 6.88 1.69
C SER A 65 -6.18 7.30 0.26
N ARG A 66 -5.37 8.37 0.11
CA ARG A 66 -4.81 8.77 -1.18
C ARG A 66 -3.48 8.08 -1.36
N THR A 67 -3.58 6.80 -1.66
CA THR A 67 -2.48 5.86 -1.81
C THR A 67 -2.73 4.92 -2.99
N GLY A 68 -1.69 4.27 -3.48
CA GLY A 68 -1.80 3.32 -4.57
C GLY A 68 -0.50 2.59 -4.85
N TYR A 69 -0.54 1.76 -5.88
CA TYR A 69 0.57 0.90 -6.28
C TYR A 69 0.76 0.91 -7.79
N THR A 70 0.61 2.11 -8.40
CA THR A 70 0.61 2.27 -9.86
C THR A 70 1.50 3.39 -10.38
N GLY A 71 2.02 4.24 -9.46
CA GLY A 71 2.74 5.47 -9.82
C GLY A 71 1.84 6.64 -10.24
N GLU A 72 0.55 6.40 -10.41
CA GLU A 72 -0.46 7.41 -10.69
C GLU A 72 -1.19 7.83 -9.42
N ASP A 73 -1.93 8.94 -9.49
CA ASP A 73 -2.83 9.33 -8.42
C ASP A 73 -3.92 8.28 -8.23
N GLY A 74 -4.37 8.10 -7.00
CA GLY A 74 -5.34 7.08 -6.70
C GLY A 74 -5.75 7.02 -5.25
N PHE A 75 -6.81 6.25 -5.01
CA PHE A 75 -7.41 6.08 -3.69
C PHE A 75 -7.62 4.61 -3.39
N GLU A 76 -7.46 4.28 -2.12
CA GLU A 76 -7.82 2.99 -1.56
C GLU A 76 -8.95 3.20 -0.55
N VAL A 77 -10.05 2.49 -0.73
CA VAL A 77 -11.23 2.55 0.12
C VAL A 77 -11.37 1.25 0.87
N TYR A 78 -11.49 1.33 2.17
CA TYR A 78 -11.70 0.20 3.07
C TYR A 78 -13.05 0.34 3.75
N GLY A 79 -13.85 -0.70 3.72
CA GLY A 79 -15.17 -0.75 4.32
C GLY A 79 -15.66 -2.19 4.45
N SER A 80 -16.93 -2.38 4.80
CA SER A 80 -17.52 -3.71 4.82
C SER A 80 -17.48 -4.37 3.43
N HIS A 81 -17.50 -5.70 3.39
CA HIS A 81 -17.58 -6.43 2.12
C HIS A 81 -18.78 -6.00 1.27
N ALA A 82 -19.92 -5.72 1.91
CA ALA A 82 -21.12 -5.28 1.21
C ALA A 82 -20.93 -3.91 0.55
N TYR A 83 -20.31 -2.96 1.26
CA TYR A 83 -20.00 -1.65 0.70
C TYR A 83 -19.02 -1.77 -0.49
N ILE A 84 -17.94 -2.49 -0.30
CA ILE A 84 -16.89 -2.64 -1.33
C ILE A 84 -17.43 -3.33 -2.59
N GLN A 85 -18.30 -4.33 -2.44
CA GLN A 85 -18.96 -4.95 -3.60
C GLN A 85 -19.89 -3.95 -4.31
N GLY A 86 -20.70 -3.21 -3.56
CA GLY A 86 -21.56 -2.17 -4.15
C GLY A 86 -20.76 -1.03 -4.80
N ALA A 87 -19.62 -0.63 -4.23
CA ALA A 87 -18.71 0.33 -4.84
C ALA A 87 -18.11 -0.20 -6.14
N TRP A 88 -17.68 -1.45 -6.18
CA TRP A 88 -17.20 -2.12 -7.39
C TRP A 88 -18.24 -2.07 -8.50
N ASP A 89 -19.49 -2.48 -8.22
CA ASP A 89 -20.56 -2.50 -9.21
C ASP A 89 -20.85 -1.11 -9.78
N LYS A 90 -20.84 -0.07 -8.92
CA LYS A 90 -21.01 1.33 -9.35
C LYS A 90 -19.87 1.78 -10.25
N LEU A 91 -18.61 1.48 -9.89
CA LEU A 91 -17.44 1.85 -10.68
C LEU A 91 -17.44 1.20 -12.05
N ILE A 92 -17.78 -0.09 -12.13
CA ILE A 92 -17.91 -0.80 -13.42
C ILE A 92 -19.04 -0.20 -14.27
N ALA A 93 -20.19 0.09 -13.67
CA ALA A 93 -21.31 0.74 -14.36
C ALA A 93 -20.96 2.15 -14.85
N HIS A 94 -20.09 2.88 -14.14
CA HIS A 94 -19.56 4.19 -14.54
C HIS A 94 -18.55 4.10 -15.70
N GLY A 95 -18.05 2.91 -16.03
CA GLY A 95 -17.10 2.68 -17.11
C GLY A 95 -15.64 2.58 -16.67
N VAL A 96 -15.38 2.49 -15.36
CA VAL A 96 -14.03 2.21 -14.84
C VAL A 96 -13.61 0.80 -15.29
N LYS A 97 -12.38 0.68 -15.77
CA LYS A 97 -11.86 -0.60 -16.27
C LYS A 97 -11.45 -1.50 -15.11
N PRO A 98 -11.97 -2.73 -15.03
CA PRO A 98 -11.48 -3.70 -14.07
C PRO A 98 -10.07 -4.16 -14.44
N CYS A 99 -9.15 -4.16 -13.47
CA CYS A 99 -7.77 -4.53 -13.65
C CYS A 99 -7.44 -5.78 -12.81
N GLY A 100 -6.88 -6.79 -13.44
CA GLY A 100 -6.45 -8.00 -12.76
C GLY A 100 -5.03 -7.90 -12.19
N LEU A 101 -4.57 -8.97 -11.54
CA LEU A 101 -3.25 -9.03 -10.88
C LEU A 101 -2.09 -8.79 -11.87
N GLY A 102 -2.17 -9.28 -13.10
CA GLY A 102 -1.14 -9.04 -14.11
C GLY A 102 -1.00 -7.56 -14.47
N CYS A 103 -2.11 -6.82 -14.60
CA CYS A 103 -2.08 -5.37 -14.80
C CYS A 103 -1.48 -4.65 -13.58
N ARG A 104 -1.88 -5.04 -12.37
CA ARG A 104 -1.33 -4.50 -11.12
C ARG A 104 0.18 -4.70 -11.06
N ASP A 105 0.67 -5.86 -11.48
CA ASP A 105 2.10 -6.19 -11.46
C ASP A 105 2.89 -5.37 -12.50
N THR A 106 2.40 -5.23 -13.72
CA THR A 106 3.05 -4.39 -14.73
C THR A 106 3.09 -2.91 -14.35
N LEU A 107 1.98 -2.37 -13.84
CA LEU A 107 1.92 -0.95 -13.42
C LEU A 107 2.92 -0.63 -12.31
N ARG A 108 2.98 -1.46 -11.26
CA ARG A 108 3.92 -1.25 -10.15
C ARG A 108 5.38 -1.38 -10.61
N PHE A 109 5.62 -2.33 -11.51
CA PHE A 109 6.96 -2.62 -12.03
C PHE A 109 7.52 -1.45 -12.86
N GLU A 110 6.73 -0.88 -13.75
CA GLU A 110 7.14 0.24 -14.61
C GLU A 110 7.61 1.47 -13.81
N VAL A 111 7.09 1.66 -12.61
CA VAL A 111 7.48 2.78 -11.70
C VAL A 111 8.46 2.36 -10.61
N GLY A 112 8.95 1.13 -10.66
CA GLY A 112 9.97 0.61 -9.74
C GLY A 112 9.47 0.36 -8.31
N LEU A 113 8.16 0.13 -8.11
CA LEU A 113 7.62 -0.25 -6.81
C LEU A 113 7.89 -1.74 -6.56
N PRO A 114 8.57 -2.10 -5.46
CA PRO A 114 8.92 -3.49 -5.18
C PRO A 114 7.72 -4.30 -4.71
N LEU A 115 7.73 -5.60 -5.04
CA LEU A 115 6.80 -6.59 -4.54
C LEU A 115 7.54 -7.56 -3.62
N TYR A 116 6.93 -7.90 -2.46
CA TYR A 116 7.46 -8.96 -1.62
C TYR A 116 7.24 -10.32 -2.29
N GLY A 117 8.31 -11.09 -2.38
CA GLY A 117 8.39 -12.33 -3.15
C GLY A 117 9.26 -12.21 -4.40
N ASP A 118 9.41 -10.99 -4.92
CA ASP A 118 10.23 -10.67 -6.09
C ASP A 118 11.45 -9.83 -5.68
N GLU A 119 11.28 -8.50 -5.58
CA GLU A 119 12.37 -7.57 -5.24
C GLU A 119 12.70 -7.51 -3.75
N LEU A 120 11.78 -7.94 -2.89
CA LEU A 120 11.95 -8.09 -1.45
C LEU A 120 11.66 -9.53 -1.04
N THR A 121 12.58 -10.14 -0.28
CA THR A 121 12.43 -11.49 0.27
C THR A 121 13.12 -11.56 1.63
N ASP A 122 13.10 -12.72 2.27
CA ASP A 122 13.88 -12.95 3.49
C ASP A 122 15.39 -12.83 3.25
N ASP A 123 15.85 -12.96 1.99
CA ASP A 123 17.26 -12.89 1.57
C ASP A 123 17.64 -11.57 0.90
N ILE A 124 16.69 -10.66 0.67
CA ILE A 124 16.90 -9.36 0.05
C ILE A 124 16.50 -8.27 1.04
N THR A 125 17.49 -7.50 1.50
CA THR A 125 17.24 -6.42 2.45
C THR A 125 16.63 -5.19 1.77
N PRO A 126 15.96 -4.30 2.52
CA PRO A 126 15.47 -3.04 1.97
C PRO A 126 16.59 -2.14 1.44
N LEU A 127 17.83 -2.26 1.92
CA LEU A 127 18.96 -1.52 1.37
C LEU A 127 19.34 -2.05 -0.03
N GLU A 128 19.38 -3.36 -0.22
CA GLU A 128 19.64 -4.01 -1.50
C GLU A 128 18.52 -3.73 -2.52
N ALA A 129 17.28 -3.64 -2.04
CA ALA A 129 16.11 -3.31 -2.87
C ALA A 129 15.99 -1.81 -3.21
N GLY A 130 16.97 -0.97 -2.84
CA GLY A 130 16.93 0.47 -3.13
C GLY A 130 16.00 1.28 -2.21
N LEU A 131 15.46 0.67 -1.16
CA LEU A 131 14.52 1.28 -0.21
C LEU A 131 15.21 1.94 1.00
N GLY A 132 16.49 2.25 0.89
CA GLY A 132 17.28 2.82 1.98
C GLY A 132 16.70 4.13 2.55
N MET A 133 15.94 4.89 1.78
CA MET A 133 15.27 6.11 2.23
C MET A 133 14.23 5.85 3.33
N PHE A 134 13.66 4.65 3.38
CA PHE A 134 12.70 4.24 4.40
C PHE A 134 13.37 3.65 5.66
N VAL A 135 14.67 3.33 5.58
CA VAL A 135 15.43 2.77 6.71
C VAL A 135 16.02 3.91 7.54
N LYS A 136 15.41 4.19 8.68
CA LYS A 136 15.81 5.28 9.58
C LYS A 136 16.76 4.75 10.66
N LEU A 137 18.06 4.66 10.33
CA LEU A 137 19.10 4.16 11.23
C LEU A 137 19.39 5.11 12.41
N ASP A 138 18.96 6.35 12.32
CA ASP A 138 19.00 7.35 13.41
C ASP A 138 17.94 7.11 14.50
N LYS A 139 16.88 6.34 14.20
CA LYS A 139 15.90 5.92 15.22
C LYS A 139 16.61 5.12 16.33
N GLU A 140 16.21 5.33 17.59
CA GLU A 140 16.87 4.72 18.74
C GLU A 140 16.93 3.19 18.64
N ASN A 141 15.81 2.53 18.33
CA ASN A 141 15.75 1.08 18.20
C ASN A 141 14.64 0.64 17.23
N PHE A 142 14.90 -0.45 16.52
CA PHE A 142 13.91 -1.23 15.75
C PHE A 142 14.49 -2.60 15.40
N ILE A 143 13.63 -3.58 15.16
CA ILE A 143 14.04 -4.94 14.81
C ILE A 143 14.82 -4.92 13.49
N GLY A 144 16.05 -5.47 13.50
CA GLY A 144 16.95 -5.48 12.34
C GLY A 144 17.90 -4.28 12.22
N LYS A 145 17.83 -3.27 13.11
CA LYS A 145 18.69 -2.07 13.05
C LYS A 145 20.18 -2.42 12.94
N GLU A 146 20.67 -3.29 13.81
CA GLU A 146 22.11 -3.63 13.87
C GLU A 146 22.57 -4.29 12.55
N ALA A 147 21.77 -5.22 12.02
CA ALA A 147 22.08 -5.89 10.77
C ALA A 147 22.13 -4.91 9.58
N LEU A 148 21.14 -4.01 9.48
CA LEU A 148 21.10 -3.00 8.42
C LEU A 148 22.18 -1.93 8.59
N ALA A 149 22.52 -1.53 9.81
CA ALA A 149 23.62 -0.60 10.08
C ALA A 149 24.96 -1.21 9.67
N LYS A 150 25.19 -2.47 10.02
CA LYS A 150 26.39 -3.22 9.62
C LYS A 150 26.49 -3.31 8.09
N GLN A 151 25.42 -3.76 7.43
CA GLN A 151 25.39 -3.88 5.96
C GLN A 151 25.67 -2.53 5.28
N LYS A 152 25.11 -1.45 5.79
CA LYS A 152 25.37 -0.10 5.25
C LYS A 152 26.83 0.32 5.42
N ALA A 153 27.45 -0.01 6.55
CA ALA A 153 28.85 0.35 6.84
C ALA A 153 29.83 -0.48 5.99
N GLU A 154 29.55 -1.76 5.78
CA GLU A 154 30.38 -2.67 4.98
C GLU A 154 30.20 -2.46 3.46
N GLY A 155 29.11 -1.81 3.06
CA GLY A 155 28.72 -1.63 1.67
C GLY A 155 27.86 -2.79 1.14
N LEU A 156 27.06 -2.50 0.11
CA LEU A 156 26.19 -3.50 -0.50
C LEU A 156 26.98 -4.33 -1.52
N THR A 157 26.83 -5.64 -1.44
CA THR A 157 27.44 -6.59 -2.39
C THR A 157 26.57 -6.83 -3.62
N ARG A 158 25.28 -6.50 -3.53
CA ARG A 158 24.28 -6.60 -4.62
C ARG A 158 23.25 -5.50 -4.48
N LYS A 159 22.58 -5.18 -5.57
CA LYS A 159 21.42 -4.28 -5.59
C LYS A 159 20.50 -4.63 -6.75
N ILE A 160 19.23 -4.29 -6.61
CA ILE A 160 18.26 -4.37 -7.69
C ILE A 160 18.52 -3.24 -8.70
N VAL A 161 18.42 -3.56 -9.98
CA VAL A 161 18.52 -2.61 -11.10
C VAL A 161 17.44 -2.92 -12.11
N GLY A 162 16.88 -1.88 -12.73
CA GLY A 162 16.00 -2.00 -13.88
C GLY A 162 16.83 -2.26 -15.14
N ILE A 163 16.31 -3.13 -16.03
CA ILE A 163 16.91 -3.41 -17.34
C ILE A 163 15.82 -3.21 -18.38
N GLU A 164 16.08 -2.37 -19.36
CA GLU A 164 15.26 -2.22 -20.54
C GLU A 164 15.86 -3.04 -21.68
N LEU A 165 15.03 -3.90 -22.28
CA LEU A 165 15.46 -4.72 -23.42
C LEU A 165 15.15 -3.97 -24.71
N ALA A 166 16.14 -3.92 -25.61
CA ALA A 166 16.02 -3.27 -26.92
C ALA A 166 15.22 -4.15 -27.91
#